data_31bb52cdb835f9f9c0a27f9e07eae5e8
#
_entry.id   31bb52cdb835f9f9c0a27f9e07eae5e8
#
_cell.length_a   1.000
_cell.length_b   1.000
_cell.length_c   1.000
_cell.angle_alpha   90.00
_cell.angle_beta   90.00
_cell.angle_gamma   90.00
#
_symmetry.space_group_name_H-M   'P 1'
#
loop_
_entity.id
_entity.type
_entity.pdbx_description
1 polymer ?
#
loop_
_entity_poly.entity_id
_entity_poly.type
_entity_poly.pdbx_seq_one_letter_code
_entity_poly.pdbx_strand_id
1 'polypeptide(L)'
;MAYFEVKGIAKFFGGLAAVNDVSFQVEQGEIYGLIGPNRSGKTTIFNCINAYFPLTKGEIYFEGKKISGLKTHQICKRGVGRTFQVVKPLKRMTVLDNVIASAFLHTRIKSEAVDLAEKTIEFCELTQYKDKLAKSLPIASRKRLEITRALATKPKLLLLDETAAGLNPSELDEAIALIKKMRDSGITIIIVEHIMKVIMTISNRILAINHGMVIAEGSPTEVAGNHEVITAYLGEDYSAQS
;
A
#
# COMPACT_ATOMS: atom_id res chain seq x y z
N MET A 1 16.62 -15.02 -4.24
CA MET A 1 16.24 -14.36 -2.97
C MET A 1 15.04 -13.51 -3.24
N ALA A 2 14.02 -13.57 -2.40
CA ALA A 2 12.82 -12.74 -2.56
C ALA A 2 13.19 -11.24 -2.56
N TYR A 3 12.45 -10.44 -3.32
CA TYR A 3 12.68 -8.99 -3.42
C TYR A 3 12.28 -8.27 -2.13
N PHE A 4 11.16 -8.69 -1.55
CA PHE A 4 10.71 -8.27 -0.23
C PHE A 4 10.29 -9.49 0.58
N GLU A 5 10.69 -9.56 1.86
CA GLU A 5 10.48 -10.75 2.68
C GLU A 5 10.10 -10.36 4.11
N VAL A 6 9.06 -10.98 4.61
CA VAL A 6 8.56 -10.89 5.98
C VAL A 6 8.70 -12.26 6.63
N LYS A 7 9.41 -12.34 7.78
CA LYS A 7 9.72 -13.58 8.48
C LYS A 7 9.19 -13.56 9.90
N GLY A 8 8.15 -14.33 10.18
CA GLY A 8 7.63 -14.60 11.51
C GLY A 8 7.32 -13.34 12.31
N ILE A 9 6.77 -12.29 11.63
CA ILE A 9 6.50 -11.05 12.35
C ILE A 9 5.34 -11.20 13.31
N ALA A 10 5.53 -10.62 14.50
CA ALA A 10 4.46 -10.48 15.48
C ALA A 10 4.41 -9.05 16.03
N LYS A 11 3.20 -8.60 16.31
CA LYS A 11 2.94 -7.33 16.98
C LYS A 11 1.86 -7.49 18.04
N PHE A 12 2.27 -7.28 19.28
CA PHE A 12 1.38 -7.31 20.44
C PHE A 12 1.15 -5.89 20.98
N PHE A 13 -0.07 -5.61 21.38
CA PHE A 13 -0.46 -4.40 22.10
C PHE A 13 -1.03 -4.85 23.46
N GLY A 14 -0.20 -4.80 24.50
CA GLY A 14 -0.53 -5.45 25.77
C GLY A 14 -0.80 -6.94 25.59
N GLY A 15 -1.98 -7.42 25.95
CA GLY A 15 -2.40 -8.82 25.77
C GLY A 15 -2.98 -9.14 24.39
N LEU A 16 -3.17 -8.13 23.51
CA LEU A 16 -3.76 -8.34 22.17
C LEU A 16 -2.67 -8.68 21.15
N ALA A 17 -2.75 -9.86 20.55
CA ALA A 17 -1.95 -10.24 19.38
C ALA A 17 -2.60 -9.68 18.09
N ALA A 18 -2.19 -8.49 17.67
CA ALA A 18 -2.72 -7.87 16.44
C ALA A 18 -2.12 -8.47 15.16
N VAL A 19 -0.91 -9.00 15.24
CA VAL A 19 -0.23 -9.83 14.22
C VAL A 19 0.53 -10.91 14.96
N ASN A 20 0.42 -12.15 14.53
CA ASN A 20 1.02 -13.31 15.16
C ASN A 20 1.59 -14.26 14.11
N ASP A 21 2.91 -14.35 14.06
CA ASP A 21 3.71 -15.27 13.21
C ASP A 21 3.37 -15.17 11.70
N VAL A 22 3.28 -13.94 11.18
CA VAL A 22 3.00 -13.72 9.76
C VAL A 22 4.31 -13.74 8.96
N SER A 23 4.34 -14.60 7.93
CA SER A 23 5.45 -14.71 6.97
C SER A 23 4.91 -14.69 5.54
N PHE A 24 5.58 -13.95 4.65
CA PHE A 24 5.31 -13.94 3.22
C PHE A 24 6.47 -13.35 2.43
N GLN A 25 6.46 -13.55 1.12
CA GLN A 25 7.46 -13.03 0.20
C GLN A 25 6.80 -12.37 -1.00
N VAL A 26 7.43 -11.31 -1.52
CA VAL A 26 6.95 -10.59 -2.70
C VAL A 26 8.09 -10.54 -3.72
N GLU A 27 7.78 -10.86 -4.98
CA GLU A 27 8.72 -10.82 -6.09
C GLU A 27 8.81 -9.40 -6.67
N GLN A 28 9.91 -9.08 -7.34
CA GLN A 28 10.08 -7.79 -7.99
C GLN A 28 9.07 -7.60 -9.14
N GLY A 29 8.42 -6.43 -9.18
CA GLY A 29 7.42 -6.11 -10.20
C GLY A 29 6.06 -6.78 -9.98
N GLU A 30 5.85 -7.45 -8.84
CA GLU A 30 4.60 -8.07 -8.45
C GLU A 30 3.63 -7.04 -7.85
N ILE A 31 2.34 -7.23 -8.09
CA ILE A 31 1.26 -6.64 -7.27
C ILE A 31 0.78 -7.73 -6.31
N TYR A 32 1.09 -7.55 -5.04
CA TYR A 32 0.75 -8.49 -3.97
C TYR A 32 -0.41 -7.95 -3.13
N GLY A 33 -1.53 -8.65 -3.15
CA GLY A 33 -2.73 -8.28 -2.40
C GLY A 33 -2.67 -8.75 -0.94
N LEU A 34 -3.09 -7.92 -0.01
CA LEU A 34 -3.28 -8.30 1.40
C LEU A 34 -4.73 -8.06 1.77
N ILE A 35 -5.49 -9.14 2.00
CA ILE A 35 -6.92 -9.09 2.31
C ILE A 35 -7.21 -9.67 3.69
N GLY A 36 -8.45 -9.48 4.15
CA GLY A 36 -8.96 -10.00 5.41
C GLY A 36 -10.06 -9.11 5.97
N PRO A 37 -10.89 -9.59 6.89
CA PRO A 37 -11.95 -8.79 7.50
C PRO A 37 -11.40 -7.58 8.28
N ASN A 38 -12.29 -6.71 8.71
CA ASN A 38 -11.94 -5.59 9.56
C ASN A 38 -11.27 -6.10 10.86
N ARG A 39 -10.20 -5.41 11.29
CA ARG A 39 -9.40 -5.78 12.47
C ARG A 39 -8.58 -7.06 12.34
N SER A 40 -8.44 -7.64 11.13
CA SER A 40 -7.61 -8.84 10.92
C SER A 40 -6.09 -8.61 11.05
N GLY A 41 -5.62 -7.36 11.10
CA GLY A 41 -4.19 -7.05 11.28
C GLY A 41 -3.51 -6.38 10.08
N LYS A 42 -4.18 -6.20 8.91
CA LYS A 42 -3.61 -5.62 7.67
C LYS A 42 -2.87 -4.30 7.88
N THR A 43 -3.55 -3.32 8.44
CA THR A 43 -2.96 -1.99 8.72
C THR A 43 -1.82 -2.10 9.75
N THR A 44 -1.89 -3.05 10.68
CA THR A 44 -0.80 -3.30 11.64
C THR A 44 0.43 -3.85 10.93
N ILE A 45 0.28 -4.77 9.97
CA ILE A 45 1.39 -5.27 9.13
C ILE A 45 2.02 -4.11 8.38
N PHE A 46 1.24 -3.26 7.69
CA PHE A 46 1.75 -2.08 6.99
C PHE A 46 2.49 -1.11 7.93
N ASN A 47 1.96 -0.89 9.12
CA ASN A 47 2.59 -0.06 10.15
C ASN A 47 3.92 -0.65 10.63
N CYS A 48 4.03 -1.97 10.72
CA CYS A 48 5.27 -2.65 11.05
C CYS A 48 6.29 -2.58 9.90
N ILE A 49 5.88 -2.79 8.64
CA ILE A 49 6.76 -2.68 7.47
C ILE A 49 7.38 -1.28 7.38
N ASN A 50 6.58 -0.24 7.62
CA ASN A 50 7.03 1.15 7.56
C ASN A 50 7.64 1.67 8.88
N ALA A 51 7.84 0.79 9.87
CA ALA A 51 8.35 1.12 11.21
C ALA A 51 7.59 2.23 11.95
N TYR A 52 6.29 2.39 11.65
CA TYR A 52 5.39 3.21 12.46
C TYR A 52 5.13 2.54 13.81
N PHE A 53 5.02 1.20 13.80
CA PHE A 53 5.06 0.36 14.99
C PHE A 53 6.33 -0.51 14.98
N PRO A 54 7.09 -0.57 16.09
CA PRO A 54 8.16 -1.54 16.21
C PRO A 54 7.56 -2.96 16.24
N LEU A 55 8.25 -3.91 15.61
CA LEU A 55 7.93 -5.34 15.73
C LEU A 55 8.12 -5.81 17.17
N THR A 56 7.28 -6.75 17.62
CA THR A 56 7.52 -7.49 18.86
C THR A 56 8.45 -8.67 18.59
N LYS A 57 8.26 -9.36 17.42
CA LYS A 57 9.11 -10.46 16.96
C LYS A 57 9.22 -10.43 15.44
N GLY A 58 10.16 -11.22 14.93
CA GLY A 58 10.36 -11.43 13.49
C GLY A 58 11.22 -10.37 12.83
N GLU A 59 11.36 -10.50 11.53
CA GLU A 59 12.26 -9.68 10.73
C GLU A 59 11.65 -9.34 9.37
N ILE A 60 12.05 -8.21 8.80
CA ILE A 60 11.63 -7.76 7.48
C ILE A 60 12.89 -7.40 6.67
N TYR A 61 12.93 -7.89 5.43
CA TYR A 61 14.02 -7.67 4.49
C TYR A 61 13.52 -7.04 3.20
N PHE A 62 14.31 -6.15 2.64
CA PHE A 62 14.08 -5.54 1.35
C PHE A 62 15.39 -5.53 0.54
N GLU A 63 15.35 -6.03 -0.70
CA GLU A 63 16.54 -6.24 -1.55
C GLU A 63 17.67 -6.98 -0.79
N GLY A 64 17.30 -8.02 -0.05
CA GLY A 64 18.22 -8.83 0.76
C GLY A 64 18.77 -8.14 2.02
N LYS A 65 18.38 -6.90 2.30
CA LYS A 65 18.84 -6.12 3.46
C LYS A 65 17.75 -6.02 4.52
N LYS A 66 18.10 -6.27 5.78
CA LYS A 66 17.20 -6.11 6.91
C LYS A 66 16.76 -4.63 7.03
N ILE A 67 15.45 -4.41 7.08
CA ILE A 67 14.85 -3.08 7.27
C ILE A 67 14.12 -2.97 8.61
N SER A 68 13.75 -4.08 9.25
CA SER A 68 13.20 -4.06 10.61
C SER A 68 14.20 -3.46 11.59
N GLY A 69 13.72 -2.58 12.49
CA GLY A 69 14.54 -1.82 13.42
C GLY A 69 15.06 -0.47 12.87
N LEU A 70 14.87 -0.19 11.59
CA LEU A 70 15.16 1.12 11.02
C LEU A 70 14.03 2.11 11.35
N LYS A 71 14.33 3.43 11.27
CA LYS A 71 13.32 4.48 11.37
C LYS A 71 12.56 4.65 10.04
N THR A 72 11.32 5.10 10.07
CA THR A 72 10.46 5.31 8.89
C THR A 72 11.16 6.06 7.75
N HIS A 73 11.86 7.17 8.05
CA HIS A 73 12.56 7.94 7.03
C HIS A 73 13.74 7.19 6.40
N GLN A 74 14.37 6.26 7.12
CA GLN A 74 15.45 5.41 6.59
C GLN A 74 14.89 4.34 5.65
N ILE A 75 13.71 3.78 5.98
CA ILE A 75 12.98 2.83 5.13
C ILE A 75 12.55 3.54 3.84
N CYS A 76 12.00 4.75 3.94
CA CYS A 76 11.64 5.54 2.78
C CYS A 76 12.86 5.84 1.88
N LYS A 77 14.01 6.23 2.44
CA LYS A 77 15.26 6.42 1.70
C LYS A 77 15.78 5.16 1.01
N ARG A 78 15.41 3.98 1.49
CA ARG A 78 15.73 2.69 0.83
C ARG A 78 14.80 2.36 -0.32
N GLY A 79 13.78 3.17 -0.57
CA GLY A 79 12.84 2.98 -1.67
C GLY A 79 11.54 2.28 -1.30
N VAL A 80 11.17 2.26 -0.02
CA VAL A 80 9.84 1.78 0.41
C VAL A 80 8.93 2.99 0.64
N GLY A 81 8.01 3.23 -0.29
CA GLY A 81 6.99 4.28 -0.21
C GLY A 81 5.69 3.75 0.39
N ARG A 82 4.85 4.64 0.94
CA ARG A 82 3.52 4.28 1.45
C ARG A 82 2.52 5.41 1.25
N THR A 83 1.29 5.05 0.89
CA THR A 83 0.10 5.90 1.06
C THR A 83 -0.54 5.63 2.42
N PHE A 84 -1.37 6.54 2.89
CA PHE A 84 -2.08 6.38 4.16
C PHE A 84 -3.59 6.30 3.91
N GLN A 85 -4.28 5.43 4.66
CA GLN A 85 -5.72 5.24 4.60
C GLN A 85 -6.50 6.57 4.74
N VAL A 86 -6.06 7.43 5.65
CA VAL A 86 -6.62 8.79 5.80
C VAL A 86 -5.78 9.76 4.99
N VAL A 87 -6.35 10.24 3.88
CA VAL A 87 -5.74 11.24 3.01
C VAL A 87 -5.46 12.52 3.78
N LYS A 88 -4.17 12.82 4.02
CA LYS A 88 -3.71 14.02 4.75
C LYS A 88 -2.77 14.87 3.89
N PRO A 89 -3.27 15.46 2.79
CA PRO A 89 -2.44 16.37 2.03
C PRO A 89 -2.15 17.63 2.84
N LEU A 90 -1.11 18.35 2.46
CA LEU A 90 -0.81 19.67 3.00
C LEU A 90 -1.87 20.65 2.46
N LYS A 91 -3.00 20.76 3.16
CA LYS A 91 -4.27 21.34 2.68
C LYS A 91 -4.17 22.79 2.18
N ARG A 92 -3.20 23.56 2.73
CA ARG A 92 -2.95 24.97 2.39
C ARG A 92 -1.91 25.17 1.30
N MET A 93 -1.36 24.09 0.76
CA MET A 93 -0.39 24.08 -0.33
C MET A 93 -1.06 23.63 -1.61
N THR A 94 -0.51 24.03 -2.76
CA THR A 94 -0.94 23.55 -4.07
C THR A 94 -0.64 22.06 -4.24
N VAL A 95 -1.21 21.45 -5.28
CA VAL A 95 -0.86 20.07 -5.66
C VAL A 95 0.64 20.00 -5.95
N LEU A 96 1.17 20.95 -6.72
CA LEU A 96 2.59 21.02 -7.05
C LEU A 96 3.47 21.11 -5.80
N ASP A 97 3.18 22.00 -4.87
CA ASP A 97 3.95 22.15 -3.63
C ASP A 97 3.89 20.89 -2.76
N ASN A 98 2.74 20.20 -2.71
CA ASN A 98 2.60 18.93 -2.01
C ASN A 98 3.56 17.86 -2.56
N VAL A 99 3.73 17.80 -3.88
CA VAL A 99 4.58 16.83 -4.54
C VAL A 99 6.06 17.21 -4.44
N ILE A 100 6.38 18.51 -4.60
CA ILE A 100 7.74 19.06 -4.39
C ILE A 100 8.26 18.71 -2.98
N ALA A 101 7.41 18.83 -1.94
CA ALA A 101 7.78 18.49 -0.57
C ALA A 101 8.26 17.03 -0.45
N SER A 102 7.66 16.10 -1.21
CA SER A 102 8.08 14.69 -1.24
C SER A 102 9.35 14.48 -2.10
N ALA A 103 9.49 15.23 -3.20
CA ALA A 103 10.63 15.14 -4.10
C ALA A 103 11.97 15.56 -3.43
N PHE A 104 11.92 16.42 -2.42
CA PHE A 104 13.10 16.81 -1.63
C PHE A 104 13.76 15.66 -0.86
N LEU A 105 13.15 14.47 -0.82
CA LEU A 105 13.82 13.28 -0.30
C LEU A 105 15.10 12.94 -1.09
N HIS A 106 15.14 13.24 -2.40
CA HIS A 106 16.20 12.83 -3.32
C HIS A 106 17.13 13.96 -3.76
N THR A 107 16.73 15.21 -3.56
CA THR A 107 17.55 16.37 -3.97
C THR A 107 17.38 17.52 -2.99
N ARG A 108 18.40 18.37 -2.91
CA ARG A 108 18.34 19.66 -2.21
C ARG A 108 18.20 20.84 -3.17
N ILE A 109 18.22 20.57 -4.48
CA ILE A 109 18.13 21.58 -5.52
C ILE A 109 16.66 21.76 -5.90
N LYS A 110 16.16 22.99 -5.75
CA LYS A 110 14.73 23.30 -5.95
C LYS A 110 14.27 22.99 -7.37
N SER A 111 15.06 23.32 -8.41
CA SER A 111 14.68 23.04 -9.79
C SER A 111 14.49 21.54 -10.05
N GLU A 112 15.41 20.70 -9.57
CA GLU A 112 15.30 19.25 -9.70
C GLU A 112 14.05 18.68 -8.97
N ALA A 113 13.73 19.24 -7.80
CA ALA A 113 12.53 18.84 -7.06
C ALA A 113 11.25 19.25 -7.80
N VAL A 114 11.23 20.42 -8.45
CA VAL A 114 10.13 20.87 -9.29
C VAL A 114 9.98 19.98 -10.51
N ASP A 115 11.06 19.72 -11.26
CA ASP A 115 11.04 18.86 -12.45
C ASP A 115 10.54 17.44 -12.12
N LEU A 116 10.99 16.87 -11.00
CA LEU A 116 10.52 15.58 -10.54
C LEU A 116 9.03 15.63 -10.16
N ALA A 117 8.60 16.69 -9.49
CA ALA A 117 7.20 16.86 -9.10
C ALA A 117 6.28 16.98 -10.32
N GLU A 118 6.64 17.79 -11.32
CA GLU A 118 5.84 17.97 -12.55
C GLU A 118 5.71 16.65 -13.32
N LYS A 119 6.82 15.92 -13.54
CA LYS A 119 6.80 14.60 -14.19
C LYS A 119 5.90 13.60 -13.41
N THR A 120 5.95 13.63 -12.09
CA THR A 120 5.14 12.72 -11.27
C THR A 120 3.65 13.10 -11.31
N ILE A 121 3.34 14.40 -11.34
CA ILE A 121 1.98 14.93 -11.49
C ILE A 121 1.39 14.54 -12.85
N GLU A 122 2.16 14.66 -13.92
CA GLU A 122 1.78 14.24 -15.27
C GLU A 122 1.55 12.73 -15.32
N PHE A 123 2.48 11.93 -14.77
CA PHE A 123 2.33 10.47 -14.70
C PHE A 123 1.03 10.04 -14.00
N CYS A 124 0.63 10.77 -12.95
CA CYS A 124 -0.60 10.55 -12.20
C CYS A 124 -1.82 11.29 -12.74
N GLU A 125 -1.74 11.96 -13.91
CA GLU A 125 -2.85 12.66 -14.55
C GLU A 125 -3.50 13.72 -13.67
N LEU A 126 -2.68 14.47 -12.92
CA LEU A 126 -3.11 15.57 -12.05
C LEU A 126 -2.73 16.96 -12.57
N THR A 127 -2.25 17.07 -13.81
CA THR A 127 -1.73 18.32 -14.40
C THR A 127 -2.75 19.46 -14.34
N GLN A 128 -4.03 19.18 -14.59
CA GLN A 128 -5.11 20.19 -14.54
C GLN A 128 -5.38 20.75 -13.13
N TYR A 129 -4.82 20.10 -12.11
CA TYR A 129 -4.98 20.49 -10.71
C TYR A 129 -3.69 21.06 -10.09
N LYS A 130 -2.58 21.14 -10.84
CA LYS A 130 -1.25 21.41 -10.27
C LYS A 130 -1.18 22.67 -9.41
N ASP A 131 -1.87 23.73 -9.82
CA ASP A 131 -1.89 25.03 -9.15
C ASP A 131 -3.06 25.19 -8.16
N LYS A 132 -3.95 24.20 -8.03
CA LYS A 132 -5.05 24.22 -7.09
C LYS A 132 -4.60 23.83 -5.70
N LEU A 133 -5.20 24.43 -4.68
CA LEU A 133 -4.98 24.03 -3.29
C LEU A 133 -5.50 22.61 -3.06
N ALA A 134 -4.71 21.78 -2.36
CA ALA A 134 -5.08 20.39 -2.10
C ALA A 134 -6.43 20.21 -1.37
N LYS A 135 -6.85 21.21 -0.57
CA LYS A 135 -8.17 21.21 0.10
C LYS A 135 -9.36 21.27 -0.86
N SER A 136 -9.19 21.86 -2.04
CA SER A 136 -10.27 22.06 -3.02
C SER A 136 -10.45 20.91 -4.00
N LEU A 137 -9.58 19.87 -3.92
CA LEU A 137 -9.67 18.73 -4.81
C LEU A 137 -10.89 17.86 -4.50
N PRO A 138 -11.50 17.24 -5.52
CA PRO A 138 -12.43 16.11 -5.37
C PRO A 138 -11.78 14.94 -4.61
N ILE A 139 -12.59 14.05 -4.04
CA ILE A 139 -12.08 12.91 -3.24
C ILE A 139 -11.13 12.04 -4.05
N ALA A 140 -11.48 11.64 -5.26
CA ALA A 140 -10.63 10.85 -6.15
C ALA A 140 -9.28 11.53 -6.43
N SER A 141 -9.30 12.82 -6.78
CA SER A 141 -8.07 13.58 -7.03
C SER A 141 -7.21 13.75 -5.77
N ARG A 142 -7.81 13.84 -4.58
CA ARG A 142 -7.06 13.84 -3.30
C ARG A 142 -6.35 12.51 -3.06
N LYS A 143 -7.02 11.38 -3.32
CA LYS A 143 -6.41 10.05 -3.22
C LYS A 143 -5.29 9.87 -4.23
N ARG A 144 -5.51 10.32 -5.47
CA ARG A 144 -4.48 10.33 -6.52
C ARG A 144 -3.29 11.20 -6.11
N LEU A 145 -3.50 12.35 -5.44
CA LEU A 145 -2.43 13.18 -4.90
C LEU A 145 -1.59 12.46 -3.83
N GLU A 146 -2.19 11.65 -2.96
CA GLU A 146 -1.42 10.85 -1.99
C GLU A 146 -0.51 9.83 -2.69
N ILE A 147 -1.02 9.16 -3.73
CA ILE A 147 -0.21 8.27 -4.57
C ILE A 147 0.92 9.06 -5.24
N THR A 148 0.62 10.24 -5.80
CA THR A 148 1.60 11.12 -6.47
C THR A 148 2.71 11.53 -5.51
N ARG A 149 2.37 11.90 -4.28
CA ARG A 149 3.35 12.24 -3.24
C ARG A 149 4.25 11.05 -2.88
N ALA A 150 3.66 9.85 -2.77
CA ALA A 150 4.42 8.63 -2.52
C ALA A 150 5.34 8.30 -3.70
N LEU A 151 4.90 8.45 -4.95
CA LEU A 151 5.70 8.24 -6.16
C LEU A 151 6.86 9.24 -6.30
N ALA A 152 6.68 10.50 -5.88
CA ALA A 152 7.75 11.51 -5.89
C ALA A 152 8.92 11.15 -4.95
N THR A 153 8.72 10.19 -4.03
CA THR A 153 9.82 9.58 -3.25
C THR A 153 10.58 8.50 -4.03
N LYS A 154 10.32 8.31 -5.34
CA LYS A 154 10.92 7.29 -6.20
C LYS A 154 10.96 5.91 -5.55
N PRO A 155 9.81 5.36 -5.14
CA PRO A 155 9.77 4.08 -4.46
C PRO A 155 10.09 2.94 -5.44
N LYS A 156 10.78 1.93 -4.94
CA LYS A 156 10.95 0.63 -5.59
C LYS A 156 9.88 -0.37 -5.13
N LEU A 157 9.40 -0.20 -3.88
CA LEU A 157 8.28 -0.90 -3.28
C LEU A 157 7.28 0.13 -2.78
N LEU A 158 6.03 0.02 -3.19
CA LEU A 158 4.95 0.91 -2.79
C LEU A 158 3.87 0.17 -2.02
N LEU A 159 3.57 0.64 -0.82
CA LEU A 159 2.48 0.14 0.03
C LEU A 159 1.25 1.02 -0.19
N LEU A 160 0.17 0.45 -0.75
CA LEU A 160 -1.10 1.12 -0.99
C LEU A 160 -2.13 0.68 0.06
N ASP A 161 -2.66 1.61 0.84
CA ASP A 161 -3.57 1.35 1.96
C ASP A 161 -4.96 1.93 1.66
N GLU A 162 -5.90 1.09 1.21
CA GLU A 162 -7.31 1.41 0.92
C GLU A 162 -7.49 2.64 0.00
N THR A 163 -6.74 2.66 -1.08
CA THR A 163 -6.74 3.80 -2.02
C THR A 163 -8.01 3.93 -2.85
N ALA A 164 -8.76 2.83 -3.00
CA ALA A 164 -9.99 2.77 -3.81
C ALA A 164 -11.28 3.06 -3.02
N ALA A 165 -11.25 3.14 -1.70
CA ALA A 165 -12.46 3.34 -0.88
C ALA A 165 -13.20 4.65 -1.24
N GLY A 166 -14.52 4.56 -1.46
CA GLY A 166 -15.38 5.72 -1.76
C GLY A 166 -15.25 6.28 -3.18
N LEU A 167 -14.59 5.57 -4.09
CA LEU A 167 -14.58 5.87 -5.52
C LEU A 167 -15.81 5.28 -6.21
N ASN A 168 -16.31 5.98 -7.22
CA ASN A 168 -17.36 5.45 -8.09
C ASN A 168 -16.79 4.44 -9.11
N PRO A 169 -17.61 3.68 -9.87
CA PRO A 169 -17.12 2.65 -10.79
C PRO A 169 -16.10 3.14 -11.83
N SER A 170 -16.30 4.34 -12.42
CA SER A 170 -15.36 4.93 -13.38
C SER A 170 -14.03 5.30 -12.71
N GLU A 171 -14.09 5.93 -11.53
CA GLU A 171 -12.90 6.28 -10.75
C GLU A 171 -12.13 5.04 -10.28
N LEU A 172 -12.82 3.91 -10.02
CA LEU A 172 -12.19 2.63 -9.70
C LEU A 172 -11.40 2.09 -10.89
N ASP A 173 -11.96 2.16 -12.10
CA ASP A 173 -11.28 1.68 -13.31
C ASP A 173 -10.04 2.54 -13.62
N GLU A 174 -10.12 3.86 -13.41
CA GLU A 174 -8.97 4.77 -13.50
C GLU A 174 -7.90 4.44 -12.43
N ALA A 175 -8.30 4.15 -11.20
CA ALA A 175 -7.37 3.76 -10.13
C ALA A 175 -6.67 2.43 -10.46
N ILE A 176 -7.40 1.44 -10.96
CA ILE A 176 -6.84 0.17 -11.46
C ILE A 176 -5.82 0.41 -12.57
N ALA A 177 -6.16 1.25 -13.55
CA ALA A 177 -5.25 1.59 -14.65
C ALA A 177 -3.97 2.26 -14.13
N LEU A 178 -4.08 3.20 -13.19
CA LEU A 178 -2.92 3.86 -12.59
C LEU A 178 -2.04 2.88 -11.81
N ILE A 179 -2.63 1.96 -11.04
CA ILE A 179 -1.86 0.93 -10.29
C ILE A 179 -1.09 0.02 -11.25
N LYS A 180 -1.73 -0.43 -12.34
CA LYS A 180 -1.06 -1.22 -13.38
C LYS A 180 0.07 -0.44 -14.05
N LYS A 181 -0.15 0.83 -14.39
CA LYS A 181 0.87 1.73 -14.96
C LYS A 181 2.08 1.89 -14.03
N MET A 182 1.85 1.99 -12.71
CA MET A 182 2.94 2.03 -11.72
C MET A 182 3.74 0.74 -11.70
N ARG A 183 3.09 -0.43 -11.69
CA ARG A 183 3.77 -1.73 -11.79
C ARG A 183 4.58 -1.83 -13.08
N ASP A 184 4.00 -1.44 -14.21
CA ASP A 184 4.64 -1.53 -15.54
C ASP A 184 5.84 -0.58 -15.66
N SER A 185 5.90 0.46 -14.82
CA SER A 185 7.09 1.31 -14.66
C SER A 185 8.19 0.69 -13.78
N GLY A 186 8.02 -0.56 -13.30
CA GLY A 186 8.99 -1.31 -12.51
C GLY A 186 8.80 -1.23 -10.98
N ILE A 187 7.70 -0.64 -10.50
CA ILE A 187 7.43 -0.55 -9.07
C ILE A 187 6.75 -1.83 -8.60
N THR A 188 7.29 -2.45 -7.54
CA THR A 188 6.65 -3.54 -6.81
C THR A 188 5.58 -2.95 -5.89
N ILE A 189 4.42 -3.58 -5.78
CA ILE A 189 3.29 -3.02 -5.05
C ILE A 189 2.76 -4.05 -4.05
N ILE A 190 2.59 -3.65 -2.79
CA ILE A 190 1.76 -4.38 -1.83
C ILE A 190 0.52 -3.53 -1.58
N ILE A 191 -0.67 -4.10 -1.78
CA ILE A 191 -1.92 -3.38 -1.68
C ILE A 191 -2.85 -4.01 -0.65
N VAL A 192 -3.36 -3.20 0.28
CA VAL A 192 -4.48 -3.53 1.15
C VAL A 192 -5.74 -2.91 0.55
N GLU A 193 -6.70 -3.74 0.20
CA GLU A 193 -8.01 -3.30 -0.29
C GLU A 193 -9.10 -4.26 0.21
N HIS A 194 -10.31 -3.73 0.33
CA HIS A 194 -11.51 -4.49 0.66
C HIS A 194 -12.50 -4.55 -0.51
N ILE A 195 -12.22 -3.85 -1.61
CA ILE A 195 -13.01 -3.90 -2.85
C ILE A 195 -12.51 -5.06 -3.69
N MET A 196 -13.24 -6.20 -3.65
CA MET A 196 -12.83 -7.43 -4.34
C MET A 196 -12.57 -7.22 -5.82
N LYS A 197 -13.37 -6.40 -6.53
CA LYS A 197 -13.13 -6.06 -7.94
C LYS A 197 -11.70 -5.55 -8.17
N VAL A 198 -11.19 -4.69 -7.31
CA VAL A 198 -9.83 -4.12 -7.44
C VAL A 198 -8.80 -5.23 -7.22
N ILE A 199 -8.82 -5.88 -6.07
CA ILE A 199 -7.85 -6.90 -5.68
C ILE A 199 -7.77 -8.03 -6.72
N MET A 200 -8.94 -8.57 -7.12
CA MET A 200 -9.00 -9.67 -8.10
C MET A 200 -8.50 -9.29 -9.49
N THR A 201 -8.62 -7.99 -9.86
CA THR A 201 -8.23 -7.53 -11.20
C THR A 201 -6.73 -7.23 -11.32
N ILE A 202 -6.07 -6.83 -10.23
CA ILE A 202 -4.69 -6.33 -10.30
C ILE A 202 -3.66 -7.23 -9.65
N SER A 203 -4.04 -8.05 -8.66
CA SER A 203 -3.07 -8.82 -7.88
C SER A 203 -2.56 -10.04 -8.65
N ASN A 204 -1.26 -10.28 -8.57
CA ASN A 204 -0.63 -11.52 -9.03
C ASN A 204 -0.85 -12.65 -8.03
N ARG A 205 -0.64 -12.34 -6.74
CA ARG A 205 -0.93 -13.22 -5.60
C ARG A 205 -1.60 -12.42 -4.50
N ILE A 206 -2.31 -13.14 -3.63
CA ILE A 206 -3.05 -12.59 -2.51
C ILE A 206 -2.70 -13.37 -1.25
N LEU A 207 -2.42 -12.64 -0.16
CA LEU A 207 -2.36 -13.15 1.20
C LEU A 207 -3.65 -12.78 1.93
N ALA A 208 -4.36 -13.78 2.43
CA ALA A 208 -5.52 -13.59 3.28
C ALA A 208 -5.14 -13.77 4.75
N ILE A 209 -5.52 -12.80 5.59
CA ILE A 209 -5.26 -12.85 7.03
C ILE A 209 -6.55 -12.73 7.82
N ASN A 210 -6.62 -13.44 8.93
CA ASN A 210 -7.67 -13.34 9.92
C ASN A 210 -7.10 -13.44 11.33
N HIS A 211 -7.59 -12.61 12.26
CA HIS A 211 -7.11 -12.56 13.66
C HIS A 211 -5.57 -12.48 13.79
N GLY A 212 -4.92 -11.75 12.89
CA GLY A 212 -3.46 -11.57 12.91
C GLY A 212 -2.66 -12.74 12.36
N MET A 213 -3.28 -13.76 11.81
CA MET A 213 -2.64 -14.97 11.23
C MET A 213 -2.96 -15.10 9.75
N VAL A 214 -2.07 -15.77 9.01
CA VAL A 214 -2.31 -16.15 7.61
C VAL A 214 -3.31 -17.30 7.57
N ILE A 215 -4.35 -17.17 6.73
CA ILE A 215 -5.35 -18.22 6.48
C ILE A 215 -5.27 -18.79 5.06
N ALA A 216 -4.78 -18.02 4.10
CA ALA A 216 -4.53 -18.51 2.74
C ALA A 216 -3.51 -17.61 2.03
N GLU A 217 -2.76 -18.19 1.08
CA GLU A 217 -1.94 -17.48 0.11
C GLU A 217 -2.01 -18.19 -1.24
N GLY A 218 -2.15 -17.45 -2.34
CA GLY A 218 -2.22 -18.02 -3.68
C GLY A 218 -2.63 -17.00 -4.74
N SER A 219 -2.98 -17.50 -5.92
CA SER A 219 -3.60 -16.68 -6.97
C SER A 219 -4.96 -16.12 -6.50
N PRO A 220 -5.43 -15.02 -7.12
CA PRO A 220 -6.75 -14.48 -6.78
C PRO A 220 -7.86 -15.52 -6.79
N THR A 221 -7.87 -16.41 -7.78
CA THR A 221 -8.90 -17.46 -7.92
C THR A 221 -8.81 -18.50 -6.79
N GLU A 222 -7.61 -18.95 -6.44
CA GLU A 222 -7.41 -19.91 -5.33
C GLU A 222 -7.86 -19.34 -4.00
N VAL A 223 -7.47 -18.08 -3.72
CA VAL A 223 -7.83 -17.43 -2.45
C VAL A 223 -9.35 -17.15 -2.38
N ALA A 224 -9.98 -16.75 -3.49
CA ALA A 224 -11.42 -16.52 -3.53
C ALA A 224 -12.25 -17.81 -3.33
N GLY A 225 -11.71 -18.96 -3.74
CA GLY A 225 -12.35 -20.29 -3.53
C GLY A 225 -11.98 -20.96 -2.20
N ASN A 226 -11.11 -20.36 -1.38
CA ASN A 226 -10.67 -20.96 -0.13
C ASN A 226 -11.77 -20.87 0.94
N HIS A 227 -12.13 -22.01 1.54
CA HIS A 227 -13.20 -22.09 2.53
C HIS A 227 -12.95 -21.25 3.79
N GLU A 228 -11.71 -21.21 4.29
CA GLU A 228 -11.36 -20.39 5.46
C GLU A 228 -11.51 -18.89 5.17
N VAL A 229 -11.17 -18.46 3.95
CA VAL A 229 -11.34 -17.06 3.51
C VAL A 229 -12.83 -16.74 3.42
N ILE A 230 -13.63 -17.58 2.78
CA ILE A 230 -15.09 -17.41 2.67
C ILE A 230 -15.70 -17.30 4.06
N THR A 231 -15.39 -18.22 4.96
CA THR A 231 -15.89 -18.23 6.34
C THR A 231 -15.48 -16.98 7.11
N ALA A 232 -14.24 -16.52 6.95
CA ALA A 232 -13.74 -15.31 7.62
C ALA A 232 -14.49 -14.03 7.19
N TYR A 233 -15.01 -13.97 5.97
CA TYR A 233 -15.75 -12.81 5.46
C TYR A 233 -17.25 -12.89 5.70
N LEU A 234 -17.86 -14.08 5.64
CA LEU A 234 -19.30 -14.28 5.71
C LEU A 234 -19.78 -14.76 7.10
N GLY A 235 -18.86 -15.22 7.95
CA GLY A 235 -19.17 -15.84 9.25
C GLY A 235 -19.44 -17.33 9.14
N GLU A 236 -19.38 -18.03 10.28
CA GLU A 236 -19.54 -19.51 10.34
C GLU A 236 -20.94 -20.00 9.91
N ASP A 237 -21.96 -19.17 10.06
CA ASP A 237 -23.36 -19.52 9.73
C ASP A 237 -23.59 -19.70 8.21
N TYR A 238 -22.76 -19.18 7.36
CA TYR A 238 -22.89 -19.32 5.90
C TYR A 238 -22.31 -20.65 5.38
N SER A 239 -21.33 -21.21 6.07
CA SER A 239 -20.68 -22.48 5.69
C SER A 239 -21.55 -23.71 5.95
N ALA A 240 -22.62 -23.58 6.75
CA ALA A 240 -23.55 -24.68 7.07
C ALA A 240 -24.69 -24.83 6.04
N GLN A 241 -24.80 -23.94 5.04
CA GLN A 241 -25.89 -23.93 4.04
C GLN A 241 -25.42 -24.25 2.60
N SER A 242 -24.16 -24.56 2.39
CA SER A 242 -23.56 -24.99 1.13
C SER A 242 -22.94 -26.38 1.28
#